data_fff0c2747b67b17ff31b5396b610b2fa
#
_entry.id   fff0c2747b67b17ff31b5396b610b2fa
#
_cell.length_a   1.000
_cell.length_b   1.000
_cell.length_c   1.000
_cell.angle_alpha   90.00
_cell.angle_beta   90.00
_cell.angle_gamma   90.00
#
_symmetry.space_group_name_H-M   'P 1'
#
loop_
_entity.id
_entity.type
_entity.pdbx_description
1 polymer ?
#
loop_
_entity_poly.entity_id
_entity_poly.type
_entity_poly.pdbx_seq_one_letter_code
_entity_poly.pdbx_strand_id
1 'polypeptide(L)'
;MLKDRAIVSLAIGQCLIWASLFYIFPALLLRWEQELNWSRIELTAGITLAVCLSGIAAPIAGRLIDAGRGPETMAGSAILGGAAILCLSGMSAVWQYYCICAVAGTAMAGCLYVPCFALVTRTRGPNARRPIIFITLV
;
A
#
# COMPACT_ATOMS: atom_id res chain seq x y z
N MET A 1 -22.43 16.75 -4.48
CA MET A 1 -21.15 17.44 -4.67
C MET A 1 -20.07 17.08 -3.63
N LEU A 2 -20.28 17.18 -2.30
CA LEU A 2 -19.27 16.75 -1.30
C LEU A 2 -18.94 15.25 -1.36
N LYS A 3 -19.91 14.39 -1.69
CA LYS A 3 -19.73 12.93 -1.82
C LYS A 3 -18.87 12.54 -3.03
N ASP A 4 -18.90 13.33 -4.10
CA ASP A 4 -18.09 13.05 -5.30
C ASP A 4 -16.63 13.46 -5.08
N ARG A 5 -16.37 14.54 -4.34
CA ARG A 5 -15.02 14.96 -3.97
C ARG A 5 -14.30 13.92 -3.10
N ALA A 6 -15.02 13.30 -2.16
CA ALA A 6 -14.44 12.24 -1.34
C ALA A 6 -14.04 11.01 -2.15
N ILE A 7 -14.83 10.63 -3.17
CA ILE A 7 -14.50 9.51 -4.07
C ILE A 7 -13.28 9.86 -4.93
N VAL A 8 -13.23 11.07 -5.47
CA VAL A 8 -12.10 11.54 -6.29
C VAL A 8 -10.81 11.57 -5.44
N SER A 9 -10.87 12.10 -4.23
CA SER A 9 -9.69 12.12 -3.34
C SER A 9 -9.24 10.71 -2.95
N LEU A 10 -10.19 9.78 -2.75
CA LEU A 10 -9.87 8.37 -2.50
C LEU A 10 -9.20 7.71 -3.72
N ALA A 11 -9.69 7.97 -4.93
CA ALA A 11 -9.13 7.44 -6.17
C ALA A 11 -7.69 7.96 -6.39
N ILE A 12 -7.48 9.26 -6.24
CA ILE A 12 -6.14 9.86 -6.34
C ILE A 12 -5.21 9.28 -5.26
N GLY A 13 -5.70 9.15 -4.02
CA GLY A 13 -4.95 8.51 -2.94
C GLY A 13 -4.54 7.08 -3.27
N GLN A 14 -5.44 6.28 -3.85
CA GLN A 14 -5.13 4.92 -4.29
C GLN A 14 -4.05 4.89 -5.37
N CYS A 15 -4.12 5.75 -6.38
CA CYS A 15 -3.08 5.85 -7.41
C CYS A 15 -1.71 6.19 -6.80
N LEU A 16 -1.66 7.16 -5.89
CA LEU A 16 -0.42 7.57 -5.24
C LEU A 16 0.16 6.45 -4.36
N ILE A 17 -0.69 5.72 -3.64
CA ILE A 17 -0.28 4.59 -2.80
C ILE A 17 0.27 3.45 -3.66
N TRP A 18 -0.41 3.10 -4.76
CA TRP A 18 0.08 2.09 -5.69
C TRP A 18 1.41 2.49 -6.34
N ALA A 19 1.52 3.74 -6.81
CA ALA A 19 2.74 4.26 -7.40
C ALA A 19 3.91 4.19 -6.40
N SER A 20 3.69 4.60 -5.15
CA SER A 20 4.74 4.69 -4.16
C SER A 20 5.05 3.37 -3.47
N LEU A 21 4.05 2.54 -3.11
CA LEU A 21 4.30 1.32 -2.33
C LEU A 21 4.54 0.07 -3.19
N PHE A 22 4.04 0.04 -4.41
CA PHE A 22 4.18 -1.13 -5.28
C PHE A 22 5.14 -0.90 -6.44
N TYR A 23 4.96 0.17 -7.21
CA TYR A 23 5.75 0.41 -8.42
C TYR A 23 7.14 1.00 -8.17
N ILE A 24 7.41 1.60 -7.00
CA ILE A 24 8.73 2.15 -6.69
C ILE A 24 9.82 1.06 -6.64
N PHE A 25 9.49 -0.13 -6.14
CA PHE A 25 10.46 -1.23 -6.01
C PHE A 25 10.97 -1.73 -7.36
N PRO A 26 10.12 -2.16 -8.31
CA PRO A 26 10.59 -2.56 -9.64
C PRO A 26 11.22 -1.40 -10.41
N ALA A 27 10.77 -0.16 -10.22
CA ALA A 27 11.36 1.02 -10.87
C ALA A 27 12.80 1.30 -10.43
N LEU A 28 13.12 1.08 -9.17
CA LEU A 28 14.44 1.31 -8.61
C LEU A 28 15.36 0.07 -8.63
N LEU A 29 14.83 -1.09 -8.98
CA LEU A 29 15.56 -2.37 -8.93
C LEU A 29 16.89 -2.31 -9.69
N LEU A 30 16.88 -1.83 -10.92
CA LEU A 30 18.10 -1.73 -11.75
C LEU A 30 19.13 -0.76 -11.15
N ARG A 31 18.65 0.34 -10.58
CA ARG A 31 19.51 1.33 -9.95
C ARG A 31 20.16 0.78 -8.69
N TRP A 32 19.41 0.10 -7.83
CA TRP A 32 19.95 -0.53 -6.62
C TRP A 32 20.93 -1.67 -6.94
N GLU A 33 20.66 -2.46 -7.97
CA GLU A 33 21.59 -3.49 -8.46
C GLU A 33 22.95 -2.90 -8.85
N GLN A 34 22.95 -1.72 -9.49
CA GLN A 34 24.18 -1.04 -9.94
C GLN A 34 24.88 -0.25 -8.83
N GLU A 35 24.13 0.49 -8.00
CA GLU A 35 24.70 1.38 -6.99
C GLU A 35 25.12 0.63 -5.72
N LEU A 36 24.36 -0.39 -5.29
CA LEU A 36 24.61 -1.13 -4.05
C LEU A 36 25.32 -2.47 -4.28
N ASN A 37 25.50 -2.89 -5.53
CA ASN A 37 26.07 -4.19 -5.91
C ASN A 37 25.31 -5.38 -5.26
N TRP A 38 24.01 -5.24 -5.04
CA TRP A 38 23.16 -6.31 -4.53
C TRP A 38 22.66 -7.18 -5.68
N SER A 39 22.51 -8.47 -5.41
CA SER A 39 22.01 -9.39 -6.42
C SER A 39 20.51 -9.11 -6.69
N ARG A 40 20.11 -9.35 -7.93
CA ARG A 40 18.70 -9.26 -8.33
C ARG A 40 17.79 -10.20 -7.50
N ILE A 41 18.35 -11.32 -7.06
CA ILE A 41 17.64 -12.29 -6.21
C ILE A 41 17.32 -11.66 -4.85
N GLU A 42 18.28 -10.99 -4.22
CA GLU A 42 18.08 -10.32 -2.93
C GLU A 42 17.04 -9.22 -3.02
N LEU A 43 17.10 -8.40 -4.08
CA LEU A 43 16.13 -7.33 -4.30
C LEU A 43 14.71 -7.88 -4.55
N THR A 44 14.60 -8.92 -5.38
CA THR A 44 13.29 -9.53 -5.68
C THR A 44 12.72 -10.27 -4.47
N ALA A 45 13.56 -10.90 -3.66
CA ALA A 45 13.14 -11.56 -2.42
C ALA A 45 12.52 -10.57 -1.42
N GLY A 46 13.04 -9.34 -1.32
CA GLY A 46 12.44 -8.29 -0.50
C GLY A 46 11.03 -7.89 -0.95
N ILE A 47 10.83 -7.75 -2.27
CA ILE A 47 9.50 -7.46 -2.83
C ILE A 47 8.54 -8.63 -2.54
N THR A 48 9.00 -9.86 -2.73
CA THR A 48 8.21 -11.06 -2.43
C THR A 48 7.81 -11.10 -0.95
N LEU A 49 8.73 -10.78 -0.05
CA LEU A 49 8.47 -10.67 1.39
C LEU A 49 7.38 -9.63 1.68
N ALA A 50 7.45 -8.46 1.05
CA ALA A 50 6.43 -7.41 1.21
C ALA A 50 5.04 -7.90 0.78
N VAL A 51 4.93 -8.56 -0.38
CA VAL A 51 3.66 -9.10 -0.88
C VAL A 51 3.12 -10.21 0.03
N CYS A 52 3.96 -11.13 0.50
CA CYS A 52 3.57 -12.19 1.43
C CYS A 52 3.05 -11.60 2.76
N LEU A 53 3.75 -10.63 3.33
CA LEU A 53 3.33 -9.97 4.58
C LEU A 53 2.06 -9.16 4.39
N SER A 54 1.86 -8.53 3.23
CA SER A 54 0.60 -7.88 2.88
C SER A 54 -0.57 -8.86 2.92
N GLY A 55 -0.41 -10.06 2.34
CA GLY A 55 -1.41 -11.11 2.39
C GLY A 55 -1.73 -11.60 3.81
N ILE A 56 -0.70 -11.78 4.64
CA ILE A 56 -0.84 -12.21 6.04
C ILE A 56 -1.52 -11.10 6.90
N ALA A 57 -1.20 -9.84 6.65
CA ALA A 57 -1.76 -8.71 7.39
C ALA A 57 -3.17 -8.31 6.92
N ALA A 58 -3.58 -8.69 5.70
CA ALA A 58 -4.88 -8.33 5.13
C ALA A 58 -6.09 -8.72 6.01
N PRO A 59 -6.17 -9.93 6.64
CA PRO A 59 -7.27 -10.26 7.54
C PRO A 59 -7.33 -9.36 8.79
N ILE A 60 -6.18 -8.90 9.27
CA ILE A 60 -6.12 -7.98 10.42
C ILE A 60 -6.67 -6.61 10.03
N ALA A 61 -6.23 -6.08 8.89
CA ALA A 61 -6.76 -4.85 8.34
C ALA A 61 -8.27 -4.94 8.09
N GLY A 62 -8.76 -6.06 7.54
CA GLY A 62 -10.17 -6.32 7.34
C GLY A 62 -10.98 -6.22 8.64
N ARG A 63 -10.53 -6.88 9.71
CA ARG A 63 -11.19 -6.84 11.02
C ARG A 63 -11.26 -5.42 11.61
N LEU A 64 -10.21 -4.61 11.44
CA LEU A 64 -10.20 -3.22 11.89
C LEU A 64 -11.22 -2.37 11.14
N ILE A 65 -11.37 -2.61 9.84
CA ILE A 65 -12.36 -1.92 8.99
C ILE A 65 -13.77 -2.34 9.39
N ASP A 66 -14.01 -3.63 9.62
CA ASP A 66 -15.30 -4.18 10.06
C ASP A 66 -15.69 -3.65 11.45
N ALA A 67 -14.69 -3.41 12.32
CA ALA A 67 -14.89 -2.75 13.61
C ALA A 67 -15.20 -1.24 13.52
N GLY A 68 -15.26 -0.66 12.30
CA GLY A 68 -15.60 0.75 12.08
C GLY A 68 -14.41 1.69 12.04
N ARG A 69 -13.17 1.18 12.16
CA ARG A 69 -11.93 1.95 12.18
C ARG A 69 -11.26 2.07 10.80
N GLY A 70 -12.06 1.96 9.73
CA GLY A 70 -11.57 1.99 8.34
C GLY A 70 -10.73 3.20 7.98
N PRO A 71 -11.21 4.46 8.19
CA PRO A 71 -10.44 5.66 7.88
C PRO A 71 -9.12 5.75 8.66
N GLU A 72 -9.15 5.39 9.95
CA GLU A 72 -7.95 5.38 10.81
C GLU A 72 -6.92 4.35 10.33
N THR A 73 -7.39 3.16 9.99
CA THR A 73 -6.54 2.07 9.47
C THR A 73 -5.89 2.48 8.15
N MET A 74 -6.64 3.05 7.23
CA MET A 74 -6.11 3.52 5.94
C MET A 74 -5.10 4.65 6.12
N ALA A 75 -5.40 5.66 6.95
CA ALA A 75 -4.50 6.78 7.21
C ALA A 75 -3.21 6.32 7.92
N GLY A 76 -3.33 5.50 8.96
CA GLY A 76 -2.19 4.96 9.68
C GLY A 76 -1.28 4.11 8.80
N SER A 77 -1.87 3.25 7.95
CA SER A 77 -1.12 2.44 7.00
C SER A 77 -0.44 3.28 5.92
N ALA A 78 -1.07 4.35 5.44
CA ALA A 78 -0.47 5.26 4.47
C ALA A 78 0.74 6.01 5.07
N ILE A 79 0.63 6.46 6.32
CA ILE A 79 1.74 7.11 7.04
C ILE A 79 2.89 6.11 7.25
N LEU A 80 2.57 4.89 7.69
CA LEU A 80 3.56 3.82 7.89
C LEU A 80 4.28 3.48 6.58
N GLY A 81 3.55 3.35 5.49
CA GLY A 81 4.10 3.10 4.16
C GLY A 81 4.98 4.25 3.65
N GLY A 82 4.54 5.49 3.85
CA GLY A 82 5.31 6.69 3.52
C GLY A 82 6.63 6.76 4.30
N ALA A 83 6.61 6.47 5.60
CA ALA A 83 7.80 6.39 6.43
C ALA A 83 8.77 5.28 5.94
N ALA A 84 8.25 4.11 5.57
CA ALA A 84 9.05 3.02 5.01
C ALA A 84 9.77 3.45 3.72
N ILE A 85 9.07 4.17 2.82
CA ILE A 85 9.67 4.69 1.59
C ILE A 85 10.77 5.71 1.88
N LEU A 86 10.57 6.60 2.84
CA LEU A 86 11.61 7.56 3.24
C LEU A 86 12.85 6.85 3.79
N CYS A 87 12.68 5.76 4.52
CA CYS A 87 13.80 4.95 5.01
C CYS A 87 14.59 4.27 3.89
N LEU A 88 14.01 4.05 2.69
CA LEU A 88 14.75 3.52 1.53
C LEU A 88 15.89 4.44 1.09
N SER A 89 15.78 5.74 1.30
CA SER A 89 16.82 6.70 0.89
C SER A 89 18.11 6.59 1.71
N GLY A 90 18.03 6.03 2.92
CA GLY A 90 19.18 5.88 3.84
C GLY A 90 19.67 4.45 3.99
N MET A 91 19.17 3.51 3.20
CA MET A 91 19.58 2.10 3.33
C MET A 91 20.98 1.87 2.79
N SER A 92 21.77 1.09 3.52
CA SER A 92 23.14 0.70 3.15
C SER A 92 23.40 -0.80 3.27
N ALA A 93 22.46 -1.55 3.87
CA ALA A 93 22.59 -2.98 4.10
C ALA A 93 21.33 -3.74 3.68
N VAL A 94 21.49 -4.97 3.19
CA VAL A 94 20.40 -5.83 2.70
C VAL A 94 19.36 -6.11 3.79
N TRP A 95 19.77 -6.29 5.03
CA TRP A 95 18.84 -6.53 6.14
C TRP A 95 17.91 -5.33 6.40
N GLN A 96 18.41 -4.08 6.23
CA GLN A 96 17.60 -2.86 6.33
C GLN A 96 16.53 -2.84 5.24
N TYR A 97 16.91 -3.22 4.02
CA TYR A 97 15.98 -3.34 2.90
C TYR A 97 14.85 -4.33 3.20
N TYR A 98 15.17 -5.51 3.74
CA TYR A 98 14.14 -6.49 4.14
C TYR A 98 13.23 -5.99 5.24
N CYS A 99 13.77 -5.30 6.25
CA CYS A 99 12.94 -4.66 7.28
C CYS A 99 11.99 -3.62 6.69
N ILE A 100 12.47 -2.77 5.78
CA ILE A 100 11.66 -1.76 5.11
C ILE A 100 10.58 -2.42 4.24
N CYS A 101 10.93 -3.47 3.49
CA CYS A 101 9.98 -4.25 2.71
C CYS A 101 8.89 -4.89 3.60
N ALA A 102 9.26 -5.40 4.77
CA ALA A 102 8.30 -5.97 5.71
C ALA A 102 7.31 -4.91 6.23
N VAL A 103 7.80 -3.74 6.59
CA VAL A 103 6.95 -2.61 7.01
C VAL A 103 6.07 -2.12 5.87
N ALA A 104 6.63 -1.95 4.67
CA ALA A 104 5.88 -1.55 3.49
C ALA A 104 4.78 -2.56 3.16
N GLY A 105 5.08 -3.87 3.23
CA GLY A 105 4.10 -4.94 2.99
C GLY A 105 2.93 -4.91 3.98
N THR A 106 3.20 -4.72 5.27
CA THR A 106 2.12 -4.58 6.26
C THR A 106 1.29 -3.30 6.04
N ALA A 107 1.92 -2.20 5.64
CA ALA A 107 1.23 -0.96 5.27
C ALA A 107 0.33 -1.16 4.03
N MET A 108 0.80 -1.90 3.03
CA MET A 108 0.01 -2.24 1.84
C MET A 108 -1.32 -2.92 2.19
N ALA A 109 -1.33 -3.83 3.18
CA ALA A 109 -2.54 -4.52 3.61
C ALA A 109 -3.65 -3.58 4.11
N GLY A 110 -3.27 -2.47 4.74
CA GLY A 110 -4.21 -1.52 5.34
C GLY A 110 -4.62 -0.36 4.44
N CYS A 111 -3.96 -0.14 3.30
CA CYS A 111 -4.24 1.03 2.45
C CYS A 111 -4.50 0.73 0.97
N LEU A 112 -4.34 -0.52 0.49
CA LEU A 112 -4.64 -0.88 -0.89
C LEU A 112 -6.15 -1.05 -1.16
N TYR A 113 -6.52 -1.58 -2.31
CA TYR A 113 -7.91 -1.65 -2.81
C TYR A 113 -8.87 -2.36 -1.88
N VAL A 114 -8.46 -3.44 -1.21
CA VAL A 114 -9.37 -4.23 -0.36
C VAL A 114 -9.95 -3.40 0.78
N PRO A 115 -9.15 -2.69 1.60
CA PRO A 115 -9.67 -1.77 2.62
C PRO A 115 -10.50 -0.64 2.03
N CYS A 116 -10.08 -0.08 0.89
CA CYS A 116 -10.78 1.00 0.22
C CYS A 116 -12.20 0.55 -0.21
N PHE A 117 -12.32 -0.62 -0.83
CA PHE A 117 -13.60 -1.17 -1.27
C PHE A 117 -14.52 -1.52 -0.09
N ALA A 118 -13.97 -2.10 0.98
CA ALA A 118 -14.71 -2.37 2.20
C ALA A 118 -15.29 -1.08 2.82
N LEU A 119 -14.49 -0.01 2.88
CA LEU A 119 -14.94 1.29 3.36
C LEU A 119 -16.04 1.88 2.47
N VAL A 120 -15.88 1.85 1.14
CA VAL A 120 -16.88 2.35 0.18
C VAL A 120 -18.17 1.55 0.27
N THR A 121 -18.10 0.23 0.35
CA THR A 121 -19.27 -0.64 0.48
C THR A 121 -20.03 -0.36 1.77
N ARG A 122 -19.32 -0.20 2.89
CA ARG A 122 -19.92 0.10 4.19
C ARG A 122 -20.60 1.48 4.23
N THR A 123 -20.01 2.49 3.58
CA THR A 123 -20.54 3.87 3.58
C THR A 123 -21.65 4.10 2.56
N ARG A 124 -21.69 3.34 1.47
CA ARG A 124 -22.60 3.54 0.34
C ARG A 124 -23.62 2.42 0.15
N GLY A 125 -23.44 1.25 0.79
CA GLY A 125 -24.35 0.11 0.69
C GLY A 125 -24.63 -0.28 -0.79
N PRO A 126 -25.92 -0.39 -1.21
CA PRO A 126 -26.28 -0.79 -2.57
C PRO A 126 -25.72 0.14 -3.68
N ASN A 127 -25.40 1.39 -3.35
CA ASN A 127 -24.87 2.38 -4.29
C ASN A 127 -23.34 2.39 -4.39
N ALA A 128 -22.65 1.41 -3.79
CA ALA A 128 -21.18 1.32 -3.79
C ALA A 128 -20.60 0.96 -5.17
N ARG A 129 -21.36 0.32 -6.06
CA ARG A 129 -20.89 -0.21 -7.34
C ARG A 129 -20.23 0.87 -8.23
N ARG A 130 -20.87 2.02 -8.39
CA ARG A 130 -20.33 3.12 -9.22
C ARG A 130 -19.04 3.71 -8.67
N PRO A 131 -18.93 4.08 -7.38
CA PRO A 131 -17.69 4.51 -6.76
C PRO A 131 -16.54 3.49 -6.89
N ILE A 132 -16.81 2.20 -6.69
CA ILE A 132 -15.82 1.13 -6.82
C ILE A 132 -15.26 1.07 -8.24
N ILE A 133 -16.13 1.07 -9.26
CA ILE A 133 -15.73 1.08 -10.67
C ILE A 133 -14.84 2.31 -10.97
N PHE A 134 -15.22 3.48 -10.50
CA PHE A 134 -14.45 4.70 -10.72
C PHE A 134 -13.06 4.62 -10.09
N ILE A 135 -12.95 4.16 -8.83
CA ILE A 135 -11.66 4.00 -8.13
C ILE A 135 -10.76 2.96 -8.82
N THR A 136 -11.35 1.95 -9.47
CA THR A 136 -10.59 0.90 -10.16
C THR A 136 -10.09 1.34 -11.55
N LEU A 137 -10.78 2.29 -12.18
CA LEU A 137 -10.45 2.77 -13.55
C LEU A 137 -9.43 3.92 -13.58
N VAL A 138 -9.19 4.57 -12.46
CA VAL A 138 -8.18 5.64 -12.31
C VAL A 138 -6.85 5.06 -11.90
#